data_d2d703493e3c426493ce6be099a09613
#
_entry.id   d2d703493e3c426493ce6be099a09613
#
_cell.length_a   1.000
_cell.length_b   1.000
_cell.length_c   1.000
_cell.angle_alpha   90.00
_cell.angle_beta   90.00
_cell.angle_gamma   90.00
#
_symmetry.space_group_name_H-M   'P 1'
#
loop_
_entity.id
_entity.type
_entity.pdbx_description
1 polymer ?
#
loop_
_entity_poly.entity_id
_entity_poly.type
_entity_poly.pdbx_seq_one_letter_code
_entity_poly.pdbx_strand_id
1 'polypeptide(L)'
;MKNNKEMKNENSDNIAAMGIGAMIVFIALILVAAVASAVIIQTAEKLQQNAQTTGDQTQDQMASKVMPLSIVIDNAGDLRVTWELAPGSESVGMDEIAWSVTCTAAAPDAGNFNGAAGVSTNAGAGDALAGQIYQVTLTVANCAPTANENHVLTIAAGNAGFTYEVLTYGSATGSGTVVV
;
A
#
# COMPACT_ATOMS: atom_id res chain seq x y z
N MET A 1 56.18 -65.19 -24.05
CA MET A 1 56.38 -64.06 -23.13
C MET A 1 55.80 -62.68 -23.62
N LYS A 2 55.13 -62.66 -24.76
CA LYS A 2 54.49 -61.38 -25.28
C LYS A 2 53.15 -61.10 -24.66
N ASN A 3 52.30 -62.04 -24.34
CA ASN A 3 50.92 -61.87 -23.87
C ASN A 3 50.76 -61.17 -22.49
N ASN A 4 51.75 -61.32 -21.58
CA ASN A 4 51.60 -60.68 -20.24
C ASN A 4 51.85 -59.19 -20.21
N LYS A 5 52.58 -58.65 -21.20
CA LYS A 5 52.79 -57.17 -21.32
C LYS A 5 51.60 -56.49 -21.97
N GLU A 6 50.95 -57.14 -22.95
CA GLU A 6 49.76 -56.60 -23.62
C GLU A 6 48.55 -56.54 -22.66
N MET A 7 48.29 -57.63 -21.90
CA MET A 7 47.21 -57.64 -20.89
C MET A 7 47.41 -56.64 -19.75
N LYS A 8 48.67 -56.32 -19.40
CA LYS A 8 48.99 -55.34 -18.38
C LYS A 8 48.74 -53.87 -18.88
N ASN A 9 48.95 -53.64 -20.19
CA ASN A 9 48.72 -52.38 -20.81
C ASN A 9 47.19 -52.06 -20.99
N GLU A 10 46.41 -53.05 -21.44
CA GLU A 10 44.95 -52.91 -21.58
C GLU A 10 44.27 -52.67 -20.23
N ASN A 11 44.72 -53.34 -19.15
CA ASN A 11 44.19 -53.03 -17.82
C ASN A 11 44.55 -51.61 -17.32
N SER A 12 45.74 -51.12 -17.65
CA SER A 12 46.15 -49.75 -17.33
C SER A 12 45.33 -48.69 -18.09
N ASP A 13 45.07 -48.94 -19.35
CA ASP A 13 44.29 -48.06 -20.22
C ASP A 13 42.82 -48.03 -19.79
N ASN A 14 42.24 -49.16 -19.38
CA ASN A 14 40.88 -49.21 -18.84
C ASN A 14 40.74 -48.46 -17.49
N ILE A 15 41.71 -48.55 -16.62
CA ILE A 15 41.73 -47.81 -15.35
C ILE A 15 41.88 -46.29 -15.60
N ALA A 16 42.74 -45.93 -16.55
CA ALA A 16 42.91 -44.50 -16.93
C ALA A 16 41.63 -43.94 -17.58
N ALA A 17 40.98 -44.70 -18.47
CA ALA A 17 39.71 -44.30 -19.08
C ALA A 17 38.58 -44.13 -18.05
N MET A 18 38.51 -45.02 -17.04
CA MET A 18 37.56 -44.94 -15.95
C MET A 18 37.82 -43.71 -15.06
N GLY A 19 39.10 -43.38 -14.81
CA GLY A 19 39.51 -42.17 -14.09
C GLY A 19 39.13 -40.88 -14.81
N ILE A 20 39.35 -40.82 -16.13
CA ILE A 20 38.95 -39.67 -16.94
C ILE A 20 37.43 -39.52 -16.98
N GLY A 21 36.67 -40.59 -17.12
CA GLY A 21 35.21 -40.60 -17.07
C GLY A 21 34.68 -40.07 -15.75
N ALA A 22 35.26 -40.52 -14.63
CA ALA A 22 34.89 -40.03 -13.29
C ALA A 22 35.18 -38.54 -13.11
N MET A 23 36.29 -38.02 -13.63
CA MET A 23 36.62 -36.59 -13.60
C MET A 23 35.63 -35.75 -14.41
N ILE A 24 35.24 -36.22 -15.59
CA ILE A 24 34.25 -35.51 -16.41
C ILE A 24 32.90 -35.41 -15.69
N VAL A 25 32.42 -36.50 -15.10
CA VAL A 25 31.17 -36.52 -14.35
C VAL A 25 31.28 -35.60 -13.12
N PHE A 26 32.39 -35.59 -12.42
CA PHE A 26 32.61 -34.72 -11.26
C PHE A 26 32.59 -33.25 -11.64
N ILE A 27 33.25 -32.85 -12.73
CA ILE A 27 33.22 -31.49 -13.23
C ILE A 27 31.80 -31.09 -13.67
N ALA A 28 31.09 -31.98 -14.35
CA ALA A 28 29.71 -31.73 -14.76
C ALA A 28 28.78 -31.50 -13.56
N LEU A 29 28.92 -32.28 -12.48
CA LEU A 29 28.17 -32.12 -11.26
C LEU A 29 28.47 -30.79 -10.57
N ILE A 30 29.72 -30.38 -10.53
CA ILE A 30 30.12 -29.08 -9.95
C ILE A 30 29.51 -27.93 -10.77
N LEU A 31 29.54 -27.99 -12.10
CA LEU A 31 28.97 -26.95 -12.95
C LEU A 31 27.45 -26.87 -12.76
N VAL A 32 26.75 -27.99 -12.74
CA VAL A 32 25.29 -27.99 -12.49
C VAL A 32 24.97 -27.43 -11.11
N ALA A 33 25.71 -27.84 -10.08
CA ALA A 33 25.53 -27.36 -8.72
C ALA A 33 25.77 -25.83 -8.61
N ALA A 34 26.81 -25.32 -9.30
CA ALA A 34 27.11 -23.89 -9.33
C ALA A 34 25.99 -23.08 -9.99
N VAL A 35 25.48 -23.54 -11.14
CA VAL A 35 24.36 -22.86 -11.83
C VAL A 35 23.08 -22.92 -10.99
N ALA A 36 22.76 -24.08 -10.41
CA ALA A 36 21.59 -24.22 -9.55
C ALA A 36 21.67 -23.30 -8.33
N SER A 37 22.84 -23.21 -7.69
CA SER A 37 23.07 -22.32 -6.56
C SER A 37 22.89 -20.85 -6.94
N ALA A 38 23.42 -20.43 -8.09
CA ALA A 38 23.28 -19.06 -8.58
C ALA A 38 21.81 -18.68 -8.83
N VAL A 39 21.02 -19.57 -9.41
CA VAL A 39 19.59 -19.35 -9.65
C VAL A 39 18.83 -19.27 -8.33
N ILE A 40 19.13 -20.13 -7.35
CA ILE A 40 18.48 -20.09 -6.04
C ILE A 40 18.78 -18.78 -5.33
N ILE A 41 20.03 -18.31 -5.34
CA ILE A 41 20.40 -17.04 -4.72
C ILE A 41 19.66 -15.88 -5.39
N GLN A 42 19.65 -15.80 -6.72
CA GLN A 42 18.94 -14.76 -7.45
C GLN A 42 17.43 -14.74 -7.19
N THR A 43 16.82 -15.91 -7.11
CA THR A 43 15.39 -16.02 -6.78
C THR A 43 15.11 -15.62 -5.34
N ALA A 44 15.98 -16.01 -4.40
CA ALA A 44 15.86 -15.62 -3.00
C ALA A 44 16.00 -14.11 -2.81
N GLU A 45 16.96 -13.47 -3.48
CA GLU A 45 17.11 -12.00 -3.46
C GLU A 45 15.88 -11.28 -4.00
N LYS A 46 15.33 -11.74 -5.13
CA LYS A 46 14.10 -11.17 -5.69
C LYS A 46 12.90 -11.33 -4.76
N LEU A 47 12.76 -12.49 -4.13
CA LEU A 47 11.69 -12.73 -3.16
C LEU A 47 11.85 -11.83 -1.93
N GLN A 48 13.06 -11.65 -1.44
CA GLN A 48 13.34 -10.77 -0.32
C GLN A 48 13.01 -9.31 -0.67
N GLN A 49 13.44 -8.82 -1.82
CA GLN A 49 13.12 -7.46 -2.28
C GLN A 49 11.61 -7.25 -2.42
N ASN A 50 10.91 -8.19 -3.04
CA ASN A 50 9.46 -8.11 -3.18
C ASN A 50 8.74 -8.14 -1.82
N ALA A 51 9.21 -8.97 -0.88
CA ALA A 51 8.64 -9.04 0.46
C ALA A 51 8.86 -7.73 1.23
N GLN A 52 10.04 -7.11 1.13
CA GLN A 52 10.32 -5.80 1.70
C GLN A 52 9.41 -4.73 1.10
N THR A 53 9.39 -4.62 -0.24
CA THR A 53 8.53 -3.62 -0.92
C THR A 53 7.05 -3.79 -0.56
N THR A 54 6.56 -5.03 -0.51
CA THR A 54 5.17 -5.29 -0.11
C THR A 54 4.93 -4.94 1.36
N GLY A 55 5.91 -5.21 2.22
CA GLY A 55 5.86 -4.84 3.63
C GLY A 55 5.77 -3.33 3.82
N ASP A 56 6.65 -2.58 3.16
CA ASP A 56 6.69 -1.13 3.21
C ASP A 56 5.36 -0.54 2.66
N GLN A 57 4.90 -0.99 1.50
CA GLN A 57 3.62 -0.54 0.93
C GLN A 57 2.42 -0.84 1.83
N THR A 58 2.41 -2.00 2.48
CA THR A 58 1.35 -2.35 3.42
C THR A 58 1.38 -1.46 4.65
N GLN A 59 2.57 -1.15 5.15
CA GLN A 59 2.75 -0.23 6.27
C GLN A 59 2.27 1.18 5.91
N ASP A 60 2.62 1.69 4.74
CA ASP A 60 2.19 2.99 4.24
C ASP A 60 0.66 3.04 4.10
N GLN A 61 0.04 2.00 3.54
CA GLN A 61 -1.42 1.90 3.42
C GLN A 61 -2.14 1.88 4.76
N MET A 62 -1.55 1.29 5.78
CA MET A 62 -2.12 1.25 7.13
C MET A 62 -1.88 2.55 7.90
N ALA A 63 -0.73 3.17 7.69
CA ALA A 63 -0.32 4.38 8.40
C ALA A 63 -1.00 5.63 7.85
N SER A 64 -1.09 5.81 6.54
CA SER A 64 -1.61 7.04 5.92
C SER A 64 -3.15 7.10 5.87
N LYS A 65 -3.82 6.73 6.95
CA LYS A 65 -5.28 6.76 7.05
C LYS A 65 -5.76 8.10 7.59
N VAL A 66 -6.73 8.71 6.90
CA VAL A 66 -7.42 9.89 7.39
C VAL A 66 -8.50 9.46 8.39
N MET A 67 -8.48 10.07 9.57
CA MET A 67 -9.44 9.82 10.65
C MET A 67 -10.32 11.06 10.82
N PRO A 68 -11.60 11.03 10.44
CA PRO A 68 -12.53 12.11 10.74
C PRO A 68 -12.83 12.14 12.25
N LEU A 69 -12.65 13.29 12.87
CA LEU A 69 -12.91 13.50 14.28
C LEU A 69 -14.33 14.05 14.52
N SER A 70 -14.79 14.88 13.63
CA SER A 70 -16.11 15.49 13.72
C SER A 70 -16.57 15.96 12.35
N ILE A 71 -17.84 15.73 12.06
CA ILE A 71 -18.49 16.18 10.83
C ILE A 71 -19.71 16.99 11.23
N VAL A 72 -19.76 18.25 10.80
CA VAL A 72 -20.78 19.22 11.16
C VAL A 72 -21.38 19.81 9.89
N ILE A 73 -22.69 19.97 9.86
CA ILE A 73 -23.36 20.69 8.78
C ILE A 73 -23.04 22.18 8.93
N ASP A 74 -22.37 22.75 7.93
CA ASP A 74 -22.04 24.19 7.94
C ASP A 74 -23.17 25.04 7.36
N ASN A 75 -23.60 24.69 6.13
CA ASN A 75 -24.74 25.28 5.43
C ASN A 75 -25.55 24.17 4.76
N ALA A 76 -26.66 24.54 4.12
CA ALA A 76 -27.59 23.62 3.46
C ALA A 76 -26.99 22.88 2.21
N GLY A 77 -25.76 22.60 2.15
CA GLY A 77 -25.06 21.91 1.07
C GLY A 77 -23.59 21.75 1.37
N ASP A 78 -23.16 22.14 2.57
CA ASP A 78 -21.75 22.06 2.94
C ASP A 78 -21.57 21.25 4.23
N LEU A 79 -20.58 20.37 4.22
CA LEU A 79 -20.16 19.61 5.40
C LEU A 79 -18.77 20.08 5.83
N ARG A 80 -18.66 20.51 7.07
CA ARG A 80 -17.35 20.81 7.67
C ARG A 80 -16.81 19.58 8.36
N VAL A 81 -15.74 19.05 7.81
CA VAL A 81 -15.03 17.87 8.33
C VAL A 81 -13.79 18.32 9.08
N THR A 82 -13.73 17.98 10.34
CA THR A 82 -12.50 18.08 11.16
C THR A 82 -11.86 16.72 11.20
N TRP A 83 -10.60 16.64 10.84
CA TRP A 83 -9.90 15.38 10.64
C TRP A 83 -8.43 15.45 11.05
N GLU A 84 -7.84 14.30 11.28
CA GLU A 84 -6.40 14.16 11.50
C GLU A 84 -5.86 12.99 10.67
N LEU A 85 -4.56 13.02 10.42
CA LEU A 85 -3.87 11.90 9.81
C LEU A 85 -3.43 10.93 10.90
N ALA A 86 -3.56 9.63 10.67
CA ALA A 86 -3.23 8.60 11.65
C ALA A 86 -1.78 8.76 12.18
N PRO A 87 -1.53 8.52 13.47
CA PRO A 87 -0.19 8.62 14.04
C PRO A 87 0.79 7.67 13.34
N GLY A 88 1.95 8.19 12.94
CA GLY A 88 2.98 7.43 12.22
C GLY A 88 2.84 7.46 10.70
N SER A 89 1.87 8.21 10.16
CA SER A 89 1.77 8.47 8.72
C SER A 89 2.90 9.36 8.23
N GLU A 90 3.30 9.16 6.99
CA GLU A 90 4.04 10.18 6.26
C GLU A 90 3.14 11.39 5.94
N SER A 91 3.75 12.52 5.61
CA SER A 91 3.00 13.69 5.16
C SER A 91 2.33 13.41 3.81
N VAL A 92 1.08 13.81 3.67
CA VAL A 92 0.30 13.64 2.44
C VAL A 92 -0.15 15.01 1.95
N GLY A 93 0.00 15.25 0.66
CA GLY A 93 -0.52 16.46 0.02
C GLY A 93 -2.04 16.57 0.17
N MET A 94 -2.56 17.74 0.53
CA MET A 94 -4.00 17.91 0.68
C MET A 94 -4.76 17.77 -0.63
N ASP A 95 -4.11 17.95 -1.75
CA ASP A 95 -4.64 17.70 -3.10
C ASP A 95 -4.70 16.20 -3.45
N GLU A 96 -3.90 15.37 -2.77
CA GLU A 96 -3.90 13.91 -2.92
C GLU A 96 -4.98 13.22 -2.07
N ILE A 97 -5.58 13.95 -1.11
CA ILE A 97 -6.68 13.43 -0.30
C ILE A 97 -7.98 13.66 -1.05
N ALA A 98 -8.52 12.60 -1.63
CA ALA A 98 -9.79 12.61 -2.32
C ALA A 98 -10.94 12.23 -1.38
N TRP A 99 -12.10 12.81 -1.61
CA TRP A 99 -13.33 12.46 -0.90
C TRP A 99 -14.49 12.24 -1.86
N SER A 100 -15.43 11.43 -1.45
CA SER A 100 -16.72 11.31 -2.13
C SER A 100 -17.85 11.09 -1.13
N VAL A 101 -18.99 11.73 -1.38
CA VAL A 101 -20.22 11.52 -0.63
C VAL A 101 -21.24 10.88 -1.55
N THR A 102 -21.77 9.74 -1.14
CA THR A 102 -22.80 9.02 -1.88
C THR A 102 -24.12 9.05 -1.12
N CYS A 103 -25.20 9.30 -1.84
CA CYS A 103 -26.56 9.30 -1.34
C CYS A 103 -27.44 8.42 -2.22
N THR A 104 -28.62 8.03 -1.73
CA THR A 104 -29.51 7.11 -2.45
C THR A 104 -30.25 7.75 -3.63
N ALA A 105 -30.42 9.05 -3.61
CA ALA A 105 -31.35 9.76 -4.53
C ALA A 105 -30.65 10.50 -5.68
N ALA A 106 -29.32 10.74 -5.62
CA ALA A 106 -28.64 11.56 -6.61
C ALA A 106 -27.23 11.00 -6.95
N ALA A 107 -26.57 11.65 -7.92
CA ALA A 107 -25.20 11.34 -8.26
C ALA A 107 -24.27 11.71 -7.09
N PRO A 108 -23.18 10.93 -6.85
CA PRO A 108 -22.24 11.21 -5.80
C PRO A 108 -21.55 12.57 -6.03
N ASP A 109 -21.30 13.28 -4.94
CA ASP A 109 -20.39 14.42 -4.93
C ASP A 109 -18.98 13.95 -4.60
N ALA A 110 -17.97 14.54 -5.24
CA ALA A 110 -16.57 14.18 -5.02
C ALA A 110 -15.65 15.41 -5.21
N GLY A 111 -14.52 15.37 -4.55
CA GLY A 111 -13.50 16.40 -4.64
C GLY A 111 -12.22 15.98 -3.94
N ASN A 112 -11.38 16.96 -3.62
CA ASN A 112 -10.17 16.78 -2.81
C ASN A 112 -10.18 17.73 -1.62
N PHE A 113 -9.23 17.55 -0.69
CA PHE A 113 -9.09 18.40 0.50
C PHE A 113 -8.29 19.68 0.22
N ASN A 114 -8.15 20.05 -1.02
CA ASN A 114 -7.48 21.30 -1.38
C ASN A 114 -8.14 22.50 -0.67
N GLY A 115 -7.34 23.29 0.01
CA GLY A 115 -7.83 24.39 0.83
C GLY A 115 -8.20 24.03 2.27
N ALA A 116 -7.91 22.80 2.72
CA ALA A 116 -8.02 22.48 4.14
C ALA A 116 -7.11 23.39 4.96
N ALA A 117 -7.64 23.87 6.08
CA ALA A 117 -6.93 24.76 6.99
C ALA A 117 -6.49 24.01 8.25
N GLY A 118 -5.26 24.22 8.69
CA GLY A 118 -4.79 23.74 9.97
C GLY A 118 -5.54 24.39 11.13
N VAL A 119 -6.04 23.58 12.05
CA VAL A 119 -6.72 24.03 13.27
C VAL A 119 -5.77 24.00 14.46
N SER A 120 -4.83 23.06 14.49
CA SER A 120 -3.81 23.02 15.51
C SER A 120 -2.72 24.05 15.27
N THR A 121 -2.04 24.49 16.33
CA THR A 121 -1.02 25.56 16.29
C THR A 121 0.17 25.29 15.39
N ASN A 122 0.41 24.03 15.03
CA ASN A 122 1.53 23.59 14.17
C ASN A 122 1.09 23.10 12.79
N ALA A 123 -0.21 23.10 12.51
CA ALA A 123 -0.73 22.72 11.20
C ALA A 123 -0.53 23.88 10.21
N GLY A 124 0.38 23.69 9.26
CA GLY A 124 0.65 24.63 8.17
C GLY A 124 -0.33 24.47 7.01
N ALA A 125 -0.28 25.38 6.05
CA ALA A 125 -0.89 25.20 4.75
C ALA A 125 0.08 24.36 3.89
N GLY A 126 -0.40 23.32 3.25
CA GLY A 126 0.40 22.43 2.39
C GLY A 126 0.10 20.98 2.67
N ASP A 127 1.13 20.20 3.03
CA ASP A 127 0.97 18.81 3.33
C ASP A 127 0.35 18.57 4.71
N ALA A 128 -0.51 17.58 4.81
CA ALA A 128 -1.06 17.11 6.07
C ALA A 128 0.00 16.33 6.83
N LEU A 129 0.21 16.69 8.10
CA LEU A 129 1.18 16.05 8.99
C LEU A 129 0.45 15.17 10.01
N ALA A 130 1.04 14.04 10.37
CA ALA A 130 0.49 13.16 11.40
C ALA A 130 0.36 13.86 12.77
N GLY A 131 -0.75 13.62 13.45
CA GLY A 131 -1.02 14.19 14.76
C GLY A 131 -1.37 15.69 14.74
N GLN A 132 -1.65 16.25 13.58
CA GLN A 132 -2.15 17.59 13.42
C GLN A 132 -3.61 17.57 12.99
N ILE A 133 -4.41 18.49 13.52
CA ILE A 133 -5.84 18.59 13.23
C ILE A 133 -6.05 19.60 12.12
N TYR A 134 -6.80 19.19 11.14
CA TYR A 134 -7.19 20.00 9.97
C TYR A 134 -8.70 20.09 9.85
N GLN A 135 -9.14 21.09 9.14
CA GLN A 135 -10.55 21.31 8.86
C GLN A 135 -10.73 21.63 7.38
N VAL A 136 -11.71 21.02 6.77
CA VAL A 136 -12.08 21.26 5.37
C VAL A 136 -13.58 21.36 5.24
N THR A 137 -14.05 22.21 4.36
CA THR A 137 -15.47 22.30 3.99
C THR A 137 -15.67 21.58 2.67
N LEU A 138 -16.52 20.57 2.68
CA LEU A 138 -16.91 19.78 1.52
C LEU A 138 -18.21 20.34 0.98
N THR A 139 -18.21 20.81 -0.26
CA THR A 139 -19.43 21.26 -0.92
C THR A 139 -20.16 20.08 -1.53
N VAL A 140 -21.33 19.77 -0.96
CA VAL A 140 -22.15 18.62 -1.32
C VAL A 140 -23.43 19.12 -2.00
N ALA A 141 -23.37 19.31 -3.30
CA ALA A 141 -24.45 19.91 -4.08
C ALA A 141 -25.58 18.92 -4.41
N ASN A 142 -25.22 17.68 -4.78
CA ASN A 142 -26.19 16.65 -5.16
C ASN A 142 -26.68 15.85 -3.96
N CYS A 143 -25.78 15.57 -3.02
CA CYS A 143 -26.07 14.81 -1.80
C CYS A 143 -26.15 15.74 -0.57
N ALA A 144 -26.94 16.83 -0.69
CA ALA A 144 -27.14 17.76 0.42
C ALA A 144 -27.74 17.06 1.66
N PRO A 145 -27.37 17.50 2.88
CA PRO A 145 -27.89 16.93 4.11
C PRO A 145 -29.43 16.93 4.16
N THR A 146 -30.03 15.74 4.22
CA THR A 146 -31.48 15.54 4.23
C THR A 146 -31.91 14.87 5.53
N ALA A 147 -32.96 15.36 6.16
CA ALA A 147 -33.42 14.85 7.45
C ALA A 147 -33.84 13.36 7.35
N ASN A 148 -33.38 12.58 8.34
CA ASN A 148 -33.63 11.14 8.48
C ASN A 148 -33.08 10.28 7.33
N GLU A 149 -32.10 10.77 6.57
CA GLU A 149 -31.37 9.99 5.58
C GLU A 149 -29.96 9.65 6.04
N ASN A 150 -29.38 8.65 5.40
CA ASN A 150 -28.00 8.25 5.62
C ASN A 150 -27.21 8.41 4.32
N HIS A 151 -26.12 9.13 4.39
CA HIS A 151 -25.15 9.22 3.31
C HIS A 151 -23.87 8.52 3.69
N VAL A 152 -23.01 8.27 2.73
CA VAL A 152 -21.72 7.62 2.94
C VAL A 152 -20.62 8.55 2.49
N LEU A 153 -19.75 8.90 3.42
CA LEU A 153 -18.51 9.61 3.14
C LEU A 153 -17.38 8.60 2.99
N THR A 154 -16.69 8.65 1.88
CA THR A 154 -15.45 7.91 1.66
C THR A 154 -14.31 8.89 1.47
N ILE A 155 -13.23 8.71 2.19
CA ILE A 155 -12.01 9.52 2.10
C ILE A 155 -10.86 8.61 1.75
N ALA A 156 -10.09 8.95 0.73
CA ALA A 156 -8.90 8.23 0.29
C ALA A 156 -7.69 9.19 0.32
N ALA A 157 -6.62 8.80 0.98
CA ALA A 157 -5.40 9.60 1.07
C ALA A 157 -4.30 8.98 0.19
N GLY A 158 -4.01 9.57 -0.95
CA GLY A 158 -2.95 9.13 -1.86
C GLY A 158 -3.03 7.64 -2.21
N ASN A 159 -1.92 6.93 -2.05
CA ASN A 159 -1.82 5.47 -2.22
C ASN A 159 -2.22 4.66 -0.97
N ALA A 160 -2.69 5.35 0.06
CA ALA A 160 -3.06 4.79 1.34
C ALA A 160 -4.44 4.15 1.33
N GLY A 161 -4.82 3.59 2.45
CA GLY A 161 -6.15 3.07 2.68
C GLY A 161 -7.23 4.14 2.59
N PHE A 162 -8.44 3.73 2.41
CA PHE A 162 -9.60 4.61 2.46
C PHE A 162 -10.32 4.50 3.80
N THR A 163 -10.93 5.61 4.22
CA THR A 163 -11.82 5.68 5.37
C THR A 163 -13.26 5.75 4.87
N TYR A 164 -14.11 4.99 5.53
CA TYR A 164 -15.53 4.90 5.22
C TYR A 164 -16.32 5.31 6.46
N GLU A 165 -17.18 6.30 6.33
CA GLU A 165 -18.00 6.84 7.41
C GLU A 165 -19.44 6.97 6.98
N VAL A 166 -20.36 6.57 7.85
CA VAL A 166 -21.81 6.67 7.58
C VAL A 166 -22.33 7.94 8.26
N LEU A 167 -22.72 8.92 7.45
CA LEU A 167 -23.32 10.15 7.89
C LEU A 167 -24.80 9.93 8.17
N THR A 168 -25.18 9.93 9.43
CA THR A 168 -26.59 9.79 9.83
C THR A 168 -27.18 11.17 10.16
N TYR A 169 -28.09 11.62 9.34
CA TYR A 169 -28.78 12.89 9.57
C TYR A 169 -30.00 12.67 10.44
N GLY A 170 -30.08 13.41 11.54
CA GLY A 170 -31.26 13.42 12.40
C GLY A 170 -32.43 14.22 11.79
N SER A 171 -33.42 14.52 12.60
CA SER A 171 -34.55 15.38 12.18
C SER A 171 -34.15 16.84 11.96
N ALA A 172 -33.05 17.30 12.51
CA ALA A 172 -32.51 18.64 12.35
C ALA A 172 -31.28 18.60 11.41
N THR A 173 -31.32 19.35 10.33
CA THR A 173 -30.24 19.51 9.34
C THR A 173 -29.74 20.93 9.26
N GLY A 174 -29.92 21.68 10.34
CA GLY A 174 -29.46 23.08 10.43
C GLY A 174 -27.96 23.20 10.63
N SER A 175 -27.40 24.36 10.31
CA SER A 175 -26.00 24.67 10.56
C SER A 175 -25.61 24.45 12.03
N GLY A 176 -24.47 23.82 12.26
CA GLY A 176 -24.00 23.46 13.58
C GLY A 176 -24.42 22.07 14.05
N THR A 177 -25.25 21.35 13.30
CA THR A 177 -25.64 19.97 13.66
C THR A 177 -24.49 19.01 13.42
N VAL A 178 -24.11 18.25 14.45
CA VAL A 178 -23.10 17.21 14.34
C VAL A 178 -23.73 15.98 13.71
N VAL A 179 -23.05 15.38 12.75
CA VAL A 179 -23.52 14.23 11.97
C VAL A 179 -22.81 12.94 12.43
N VAL A 180 -21.57 13.04 12.86
CA VAL A 180 -20.75 11.95 13.41
C VAL A 180 -20.00 12.45 14.63
#